data_22acb6a0dabc82a68cdd0a215011d92d
#
_entry.id   22acb6a0dabc82a68cdd0a215011d92d
#
_cell.length_a   1.000
_cell.length_b   1.000
_cell.length_c   1.000
_cell.angle_alpha   90.00
_cell.angle_beta   90.00
_cell.angle_gamma   90.00
#
_symmetry.space_group_name_H-M   'P 1'
#
loop_
_entity.id
_entity.type
_entity.pdbx_description
1 polymer ?
#
loop_
_entity_poly.entity_id
_entity_poly.type
_entity_poly.pdbx_seq_one_letter_code
_entity_poly.pdbx_strand_id
1 'polypeptide(L)'
;MGSFLTRMRISRPLFILLIATSGLSAQTPKPELISPQVKAAVDKAVGWLIRQQKASGHIVDEKSDAKPKRGDLPSHSAAMTSLALMGLASVGHMPDDPTPEGQACGRALRYVVEGIEPDENGYLGRSDRSRMYGHGIITLMLAEMIGHAPDEATDKRMQSMLKGAVQLILRSQQVPKSEANRGGWRYEPSSSDSDISVSVWQVMSLRAAKNAGFEVPKEGIDNAVAYIKRSYRVERDSNGNPKSDAAAFSYEPYGGRQTFSTTAAGLLSLQVCGQYDTPEVLGSANWLLKSPPEINEPWFFYGCYYYAQGMYQRGGDHAATARQKTEQTLIAAQSPDGSWYPRNGNEKSAGAVYATSLALLSLSVHHHFLPIYQK
;
A
#
# COMPACT_ATOMS: atom_id res chain seq x y z
N MET A 1 -26.57 39.21 -52.94
CA MET A 1 -27.64 39.43 -51.94
C MET A 1 -27.36 38.54 -50.74
N GLY A 2 -26.79 39.11 -49.71
CA GLY A 2 -26.37 38.41 -48.53
C GLY A 2 -27.49 38.36 -47.48
N SER A 3 -27.54 37.32 -46.69
CA SER A 3 -28.34 37.22 -45.50
C SER A 3 -27.46 36.82 -44.30
N PHE A 4 -27.26 37.77 -43.41
CA PHE A 4 -26.61 37.63 -42.11
C PHE A 4 -27.58 36.88 -41.15
N LEU A 5 -27.14 35.77 -40.57
CA LEU A 5 -27.80 35.17 -39.42
C LEU A 5 -27.01 35.47 -38.16
N THR A 6 -27.60 36.37 -37.37
CA THR A 6 -27.13 36.83 -36.06
C THR A 6 -27.37 35.71 -35.03
N ARG A 7 -26.32 35.19 -34.39
CA ARG A 7 -26.44 34.30 -33.23
C ARG A 7 -26.76 35.10 -31.97
N MET A 8 -27.96 34.91 -31.44
CA MET A 8 -28.38 35.40 -30.13
C MET A 8 -27.64 34.60 -29.03
N ARG A 9 -26.83 35.30 -28.23
CA ARG A 9 -26.32 34.80 -26.96
C ARG A 9 -27.41 34.90 -25.89
N ILE A 10 -27.87 33.78 -25.39
CA ILE A 10 -28.76 33.69 -24.23
C ILE A 10 -27.85 33.73 -22.97
N SER A 11 -27.86 34.84 -22.27
CA SER A 11 -27.25 34.97 -20.94
C SER A 11 -28.14 34.30 -19.91
N ARG A 12 -27.64 33.28 -19.23
CA ARG A 12 -28.28 32.68 -18.06
C ARG A 12 -27.97 33.54 -16.82
N PRO A 13 -28.97 33.93 -15.99
CA PRO A 13 -28.70 34.61 -14.75
C PRO A 13 -28.08 33.67 -13.72
N LEU A 14 -26.97 34.09 -13.14
CA LEU A 14 -26.29 33.43 -12.02
C LEU A 14 -27.08 33.72 -10.75
N PHE A 15 -27.82 32.73 -10.23
CA PHE A 15 -28.42 32.81 -8.89
C PHE A 15 -27.32 32.51 -7.87
N ILE A 16 -26.78 33.55 -7.24
CA ILE A 16 -25.88 33.38 -6.07
C ILE A 16 -26.77 33.15 -4.86
N LEU A 17 -26.85 31.92 -4.41
CA LEU A 17 -27.45 31.56 -3.12
C LEU A 17 -26.39 31.80 -2.03
N LEU A 18 -26.51 32.93 -1.30
CA LEU A 18 -25.70 33.16 -0.09
C LEU A 18 -26.21 32.22 1.03
N ILE A 19 -25.51 31.10 1.23
CA ILE A 19 -25.64 30.30 2.43
C ILE A 19 -24.63 30.86 3.44
N ALA A 20 -25.13 31.54 4.44
CA ALA A 20 -24.35 31.95 5.63
C ALA A 20 -24.03 30.67 6.43
N THR A 21 -22.86 30.08 6.21
CA THR A 21 -22.33 29.05 7.09
C THR A 21 -21.49 29.73 8.15
N SER A 22 -21.96 29.63 9.40
CA SER A 22 -21.21 29.96 10.60
C SER A 22 -19.86 29.23 10.56
N GLY A 23 -18.77 30.01 10.51
CA GLY A 23 -17.41 29.52 10.33
C GLY A 23 -16.94 28.69 11.52
N LEU A 24 -16.87 27.34 11.34
CA LEU A 24 -15.77 26.58 11.90
C LEU A 24 -14.65 26.65 10.87
N SER A 25 -13.68 27.52 11.13
CA SER A 25 -12.41 27.54 10.42
C SER A 25 -11.70 26.22 10.73
N ALA A 26 -11.87 25.23 9.87
CA ALA A 26 -10.96 24.11 9.83
C ALA A 26 -9.59 24.69 9.44
N GLN A 27 -8.72 24.90 10.43
CA GLN A 27 -7.33 25.20 10.18
C GLN A 27 -6.76 24.04 9.34
N THR A 28 -6.46 24.31 8.07
CA THR A 28 -5.63 23.42 7.27
C THR A 28 -4.36 23.15 8.09
N PRO A 29 -4.03 21.89 8.40
CA PRO A 29 -2.81 21.59 9.13
C PRO A 29 -1.65 22.21 8.36
N LYS A 30 -0.83 23.05 9.02
CA LYS A 30 0.44 23.50 8.43
C LYS A 30 1.20 22.23 8.04
N PRO A 31 1.79 22.16 6.84
CA PRO A 31 2.65 21.03 6.47
C PRO A 31 3.71 20.90 7.56
N GLU A 32 3.68 19.76 8.25
CA GLU A 32 4.63 19.48 9.31
C GLU A 32 6.02 19.34 8.69
N LEU A 33 6.93 20.21 9.08
CA LEU A 33 8.29 20.21 8.57
C LEU A 33 8.96 18.85 8.87
N ILE A 34 9.49 18.23 7.83
CA ILE A 34 10.29 17.01 7.94
C ILE A 34 11.56 17.35 8.73
N SER A 35 11.89 16.55 9.74
CA SER A 35 13.11 16.79 10.49
C SER A 35 14.34 16.62 9.57
N PRO A 36 15.42 17.40 9.78
CA PRO A 36 16.64 17.24 8.97
C PRO A 36 17.22 15.82 9.02
N GLN A 37 17.03 15.11 10.14
CA GLN A 37 17.49 13.74 10.31
C GLN A 37 16.67 12.76 9.43
N VAL A 38 15.34 12.90 9.41
CA VAL A 38 14.47 12.09 8.53
C VAL A 38 14.80 12.37 7.07
N LYS A 39 14.96 13.66 6.69
CA LYS A 39 15.36 14.02 5.33
C LYS A 39 16.69 13.37 4.92
N ALA A 40 17.70 13.45 5.77
CA ALA A 40 19.00 12.84 5.50
C ALA A 40 18.92 11.31 5.37
N ALA A 41 18.08 10.66 6.18
CA ALA A 41 17.85 9.22 6.09
C ALA A 41 17.14 8.83 4.78
N VAL A 42 16.13 9.59 4.39
CA VAL A 42 15.40 9.42 3.13
C VAL A 42 16.34 9.62 1.93
N ASP A 43 17.10 10.71 1.88
CA ASP A 43 18.02 11.00 0.77
C ASP A 43 19.08 9.87 0.58
N LYS A 44 19.63 9.33 1.69
CA LYS A 44 20.54 8.18 1.63
C LYS A 44 19.86 6.92 1.08
N ALA A 45 18.63 6.64 1.51
CA ALA A 45 17.88 5.48 1.09
C ALA A 45 17.49 5.54 -0.40
N VAL A 46 17.04 6.69 -0.88
CA VAL A 46 16.79 6.95 -2.31
C VAL A 46 18.04 6.65 -3.13
N GLY A 47 19.18 7.25 -2.75
CA GLY A 47 20.44 7.01 -3.43
C GLY A 47 20.86 5.52 -3.39
N TRP A 48 20.62 4.83 -2.28
CA TRP A 48 20.91 3.38 -2.19
C TRP A 48 20.02 2.55 -3.10
N LEU A 49 18.69 2.74 -3.11
CA LEU A 49 17.78 2.01 -3.99
C LEU A 49 18.12 2.20 -5.47
N ILE A 50 18.45 3.43 -5.88
CA ILE A 50 18.85 3.72 -7.26
C ILE A 50 20.12 2.98 -7.64
N ARG A 51 21.09 2.87 -6.73
CA ARG A 51 22.32 2.07 -6.96
C ARG A 51 22.05 0.56 -7.10
N GLN A 52 20.95 0.04 -6.54
CA GLN A 52 20.56 -1.37 -6.73
C GLN A 52 19.94 -1.62 -8.10
N GLN A 53 19.54 -0.59 -8.85
CA GLN A 53 18.88 -0.75 -10.14
C GLN A 53 19.84 -1.39 -11.17
N LYS A 54 19.39 -2.47 -11.77
CA LYS A 54 20.12 -3.16 -12.84
C LYS A 54 19.91 -2.48 -14.20
N ALA A 55 20.74 -2.82 -15.18
CA ALA A 55 20.65 -2.26 -16.54
C ALA A 55 19.27 -2.48 -17.20
N SER A 56 18.59 -3.57 -16.89
CA SER A 56 17.23 -3.87 -17.34
C SER A 56 16.12 -3.05 -16.63
N GLY A 57 16.47 -2.26 -15.61
CA GLY A 57 15.53 -1.42 -14.88
C GLY A 57 15.03 -1.99 -13.56
N HIS A 58 15.18 -3.30 -13.30
CA HIS A 58 14.69 -3.87 -12.04
C HIS A 58 15.59 -3.51 -10.85
N ILE A 59 14.96 -3.46 -9.67
CA ILE A 59 15.60 -3.13 -8.40
C ILE A 59 15.46 -4.35 -7.48
N VAL A 60 16.56 -5.06 -7.24
CA VAL A 60 16.61 -6.26 -6.41
C VAL A 60 17.96 -6.37 -5.69
N ASP A 61 18.00 -7.14 -4.62
CA ASP A 61 19.25 -7.50 -3.95
C ASP A 61 20.12 -8.40 -4.85
N GLU A 62 21.43 -8.22 -4.81
CA GLU A 62 22.37 -8.98 -5.65
C GLU A 62 22.26 -10.51 -5.46
N LYS A 63 21.87 -10.95 -4.27
CA LYS A 63 21.75 -12.38 -3.93
C LYS A 63 20.49 -13.07 -4.51
N SER A 64 19.54 -12.30 -5.03
CA SER A 64 18.27 -12.82 -5.58
C SER A 64 18.38 -13.27 -7.04
N ASP A 65 19.55 -13.18 -7.66
CA ASP A 65 19.80 -13.55 -9.07
C ASP A 65 19.92 -15.07 -9.30
N ALA A 66 19.00 -15.88 -8.74
CA ALA A 66 18.82 -17.24 -9.23
C ALA A 66 18.41 -17.17 -10.72
N LYS A 67 19.23 -17.75 -11.62
CA LYS A 67 18.99 -17.72 -13.07
C LYS A 67 17.56 -18.16 -13.37
N PRO A 68 16.72 -17.28 -13.95
CA PRO A 68 15.34 -17.63 -14.26
C PRO A 68 15.30 -18.73 -15.33
N LYS A 69 14.22 -19.51 -15.34
CA LYS A 69 13.93 -20.38 -16.49
C LYS A 69 13.68 -19.49 -17.71
N ARG A 70 13.93 -20.04 -18.90
CA ARG A 70 13.71 -19.29 -20.16
C ARG A 70 12.26 -18.76 -20.22
N GLY A 71 12.11 -17.44 -20.28
CA GLY A 71 10.81 -16.76 -20.31
C GLY A 71 10.26 -16.30 -18.96
N ASP A 72 10.87 -16.68 -17.82
CA ASP A 72 10.50 -16.17 -16.51
C ASP A 72 11.35 -14.95 -16.13
N LEU A 73 10.76 -14.04 -15.33
CA LEU A 73 11.53 -13.01 -14.64
C LEU A 73 12.34 -13.60 -13.47
N PRO A 74 13.43 -12.96 -13.02
CA PRO A 74 14.09 -13.32 -11.77
C PRO A 74 13.10 -13.39 -10.61
N SER A 75 13.33 -14.30 -9.67
CA SER A 75 12.39 -14.54 -8.57
C SER A 75 12.08 -13.27 -7.79
N HIS A 76 10.79 -12.95 -7.65
CA HIS A 76 10.25 -11.78 -6.96
C HIS A 76 10.69 -10.41 -7.53
N SER A 77 11.36 -10.37 -8.70
CA SER A 77 11.95 -9.12 -9.20
C SER A 77 10.93 -8.06 -9.56
N ALA A 78 9.78 -8.44 -10.13
CA ALA A 78 8.72 -7.51 -10.45
C ALA A 78 8.05 -6.95 -9.17
N ALA A 79 7.78 -7.82 -8.20
CA ALA A 79 7.20 -7.42 -6.91
C ALA A 79 8.14 -6.49 -6.13
N MET A 80 9.44 -6.82 -6.05
CA MET A 80 10.43 -5.99 -5.34
C MET A 80 10.67 -4.66 -6.06
N THR A 81 10.74 -4.67 -7.39
CA THR A 81 10.85 -3.43 -8.18
C THR A 81 9.62 -2.54 -8.00
N SER A 82 8.42 -3.11 -7.97
CA SER A 82 7.18 -2.37 -7.69
C SER A 82 7.19 -1.74 -6.30
N LEU A 83 7.66 -2.48 -5.29
CA LEU A 83 7.77 -1.97 -3.92
C LEU A 83 8.81 -0.84 -3.83
N ALA A 84 9.96 -0.99 -4.49
CA ALA A 84 11.00 0.04 -4.55
C ALA A 84 10.51 1.30 -5.28
N LEU A 85 9.80 1.14 -6.39
CA LEU A 85 9.19 2.26 -7.12
C LEU A 85 8.19 3.02 -6.25
N MET A 86 7.28 2.32 -5.55
CA MET A 86 6.38 2.97 -4.60
C MET A 86 7.13 3.71 -3.48
N GLY A 87 8.22 3.13 -2.97
CA GLY A 87 9.08 3.79 -1.98
C GLY A 87 9.69 5.10 -2.51
N LEU A 88 10.22 5.10 -3.73
CA LEU A 88 10.75 6.30 -4.40
C LEU A 88 9.64 7.33 -4.69
N ALA A 89 8.51 6.88 -5.20
CA ALA A 89 7.37 7.76 -5.50
C ALA A 89 6.78 8.39 -4.23
N SER A 90 6.79 7.67 -3.10
CA SER A 90 6.28 8.17 -1.82
C SER A 90 7.07 9.36 -1.26
N VAL A 91 8.26 9.61 -1.77
CA VAL A 91 9.10 10.76 -1.42
C VAL A 91 9.27 11.75 -2.58
N GLY A 92 8.43 11.62 -3.62
CA GLY A 92 8.25 12.62 -4.68
C GLY A 92 9.01 12.34 -5.98
N HIS A 93 9.56 11.14 -6.19
CA HIS A 93 10.23 10.78 -7.45
C HIS A 93 9.28 9.97 -8.35
N MET A 94 8.65 10.64 -9.30
CA MET A 94 7.66 10.01 -10.21
C MET A 94 8.30 9.53 -11.53
N PRO A 95 7.72 8.50 -12.19
CA PRO A 95 8.30 7.93 -13.43
C PRO A 95 8.38 8.89 -14.61
N ASP A 96 7.59 9.95 -14.65
CA ASP A 96 7.54 10.99 -15.67
C ASP A 96 8.43 12.22 -15.34
N ASP A 97 9.09 12.25 -14.17
CA ASP A 97 9.98 13.34 -13.80
C ASP A 97 11.27 13.31 -14.64
N PRO A 98 11.78 14.48 -15.12
CA PRO A 98 13.01 14.56 -15.90
C PRO A 98 14.29 14.39 -15.08
N THR A 99 14.17 14.25 -13.74
CA THR A 99 15.32 14.08 -12.84
C THR A 99 15.97 12.70 -12.98
N PRO A 100 17.24 12.51 -12.57
CA PRO A 100 17.88 11.20 -12.59
C PRO A 100 17.10 10.14 -11.80
N GLU A 101 16.51 10.53 -10.67
CA GLU A 101 15.66 9.69 -9.83
C GLU A 101 14.36 9.31 -10.54
N GLY A 102 13.69 10.28 -11.17
CA GLY A 102 12.48 10.03 -11.96
C GLY A 102 12.75 9.11 -13.17
N GLN A 103 13.86 9.33 -13.86
CA GLN A 103 14.30 8.43 -14.95
C GLN A 103 14.56 6.99 -14.42
N ALA A 104 15.09 6.83 -13.21
CA ALA A 104 15.22 5.51 -12.59
C ALA A 104 13.86 4.89 -12.31
N CYS A 105 12.90 5.68 -11.79
CA CYS A 105 11.51 5.25 -11.60
C CYS A 105 10.85 4.86 -12.93
N GLY A 106 11.06 5.63 -14.01
CA GLY A 106 10.57 5.30 -15.35
C GLY A 106 11.11 3.98 -15.89
N ARG A 107 12.41 3.68 -15.69
CA ARG A 107 12.99 2.38 -16.06
C ARG A 107 12.42 1.24 -15.21
N ALA A 108 12.20 1.47 -13.91
CA ALA A 108 11.59 0.49 -13.03
C ALA A 108 10.15 0.17 -13.43
N LEU A 109 9.36 1.19 -13.76
CA LEU A 109 8.00 1.02 -14.25
C LEU A 109 7.96 0.22 -15.57
N ARG A 110 8.79 0.60 -16.55
CA ARG A 110 8.87 -0.14 -17.82
C ARG A 110 9.26 -1.59 -17.60
N TYR A 111 10.24 -1.88 -16.75
CA TYR A 111 10.63 -3.26 -16.44
C TYR A 111 9.43 -4.09 -15.98
N VAL A 112 8.59 -3.55 -15.08
CA VAL A 112 7.42 -4.27 -14.58
C VAL A 112 6.36 -4.42 -15.67
N VAL A 113 6.04 -3.31 -16.36
CA VAL A 113 4.95 -3.28 -17.35
C VAL A 113 5.29 -4.07 -18.62
N GLU A 114 6.52 -4.00 -19.10
CA GLU A 114 6.94 -4.70 -20.31
C GLU A 114 7.40 -6.15 -20.05
N GLY A 115 7.98 -6.40 -18.86
CA GLY A 115 8.52 -7.71 -18.49
C GLY A 115 7.48 -8.71 -18.02
N ILE A 116 6.32 -8.27 -17.53
CA ILE A 116 5.24 -9.16 -17.12
C ILE A 116 4.32 -9.45 -18.31
N GLU A 117 4.18 -10.74 -18.63
CA GLU A 117 3.10 -11.23 -19.48
C GLU A 117 2.00 -11.80 -18.57
N PRO A 118 0.89 -11.05 -18.33
CA PRO A 118 -0.23 -11.57 -17.57
C PRO A 118 -0.79 -12.82 -18.26
N ASP A 119 -1.15 -13.84 -17.47
CA ASP A 119 -1.88 -14.96 -18.05
C ASP A 119 -3.30 -14.53 -18.50
N GLU A 120 -4.06 -15.44 -19.10
CA GLU A 120 -5.43 -15.19 -19.57
C GLU A 120 -6.39 -14.68 -18.49
N ASN A 121 -6.01 -14.89 -17.21
CA ASN A 121 -6.75 -14.44 -16.04
C ASN A 121 -6.24 -13.12 -15.48
N GLY A 122 -5.15 -12.55 -16.00
CA GLY A 122 -4.55 -11.32 -15.49
C GLY A 122 -3.65 -11.51 -14.26
N TYR A 123 -3.10 -12.73 -14.05
CA TYR A 123 -2.28 -13.04 -12.88
C TYR A 123 -0.84 -12.53 -13.02
N LEU A 124 -0.51 -11.44 -12.33
CA LEU A 124 0.79 -10.78 -12.42
C LEU A 124 1.88 -11.52 -11.61
N GLY A 125 1.55 -12.06 -10.44
CA GLY A 125 2.51 -12.69 -9.54
C GLY A 125 3.05 -14.05 -10.00
N ARG A 126 2.60 -14.56 -11.16
CA ARG A 126 3.09 -15.78 -11.77
C ARG A 126 4.45 -15.58 -12.43
N SER A 127 4.64 -14.45 -13.12
CA SER A 127 5.82 -14.17 -13.95
C SER A 127 7.13 -14.17 -13.16
N ASP A 128 7.10 -13.74 -11.90
CA ASP A 128 8.25 -13.72 -11.00
C ASP A 128 8.10 -14.64 -9.77
N ARG A 129 7.09 -15.50 -9.75
CA ARG A 129 6.78 -16.44 -8.67
C ARG A 129 6.46 -15.78 -7.32
N SER A 130 6.13 -14.50 -7.30
CA SER A 130 5.76 -13.76 -6.08
C SER A 130 4.33 -14.06 -5.59
N ARG A 131 3.57 -14.85 -6.36
CA ARG A 131 2.21 -15.29 -6.01
C ARG A 131 1.25 -14.14 -5.77
N MET A 132 0.23 -14.34 -4.91
CA MET A 132 -0.75 -13.29 -4.58
C MET A 132 -0.15 -12.14 -3.76
N TYR A 133 0.96 -12.32 -3.06
CA TYR A 133 1.69 -11.18 -2.48
C TYR A 133 2.16 -10.22 -3.57
N GLY A 134 2.93 -10.71 -4.53
CA GLY A 134 3.43 -9.89 -5.62
C GLY A 134 2.31 -9.39 -6.51
N HIS A 135 1.26 -10.20 -6.74
CA HIS A 135 0.09 -9.74 -7.47
C HIS A 135 -0.52 -8.47 -6.84
N GLY A 136 -0.75 -8.47 -5.52
CA GLY A 136 -1.24 -7.30 -4.79
C GLY A 136 -0.27 -6.11 -4.85
N ILE A 137 1.02 -6.34 -4.58
CA ILE A 137 2.04 -5.28 -4.62
C ILE A 137 2.14 -4.63 -6.00
N ILE A 138 2.19 -5.44 -7.07
CA ILE A 138 2.27 -4.94 -8.45
C ILE A 138 0.98 -4.21 -8.81
N THR A 139 -0.19 -4.75 -8.47
CA THR A 139 -1.48 -4.10 -8.74
C THR A 139 -1.61 -2.76 -8.02
N LEU A 140 -1.17 -2.68 -6.77
CA LEU A 140 -1.13 -1.42 -6.01
C LEU A 140 -0.21 -0.40 -6.71
N MET A 141 1.01 -0.80 -7.06
CA MET A 141 1.96 0.07 -7.77
C MET A 141 1.37 0.57 -9.10
N LEU A 142 0.77 -0.31 -9.91
CA LEU A 142 0.14 0.10 -11.16
C LEU A 142 -0.96 1.16 -10.92
N ALA A 143 -1.80 0.97 -9.90
CA ALA A 143 -2.87 1.92 -9.57
C ALA A 143 -2.34 3.28 -9.10
N GLU A 144 -1.27 3.29 -8.29
CA GLU A 144 -0.65 4.51 -7.78
C GLU A 144 0.12 5.30 -8.85
N MET A 145 0.59 4.61 -9.90
CA MET A 145 1.35 5.21 -11.01
C MET A 145 0.49 5.63 -12.21
N ILE A 146 -0.85 5.46 -12.18
CA ILE A 146 -1.74 5.96 -13.22
C ILE A 146 -1.56 7.48 -13.40
N GLY A 147 -1.32 7.91 -14.65
CA GLY A 147 -1.06 9.31 -14.96
C GLY A 147 0.42 9.73 -14.90
N HIS A 148 1.31 8.83 -14.44
CA HIS A 148 2.76 9.07 -14.35
C HIS A 148 3.58 8.14 -15.25
N ALA A 149 2.97 7.55 -16.28
CA ALA A 149 3.71 6.73 -17.23
C ALA A 149 4.64 7.61 -18.09
N PRO A 150 5.86 7.15 -18.39
CA PRO A 150 6.83 7.93 -19.16
C PRO A 150 6.46 8.09 -20.66
N ASP A 151 5.50 7.32 -21.15
CA ASP A 151 5.00 7.36 -22.52
C ASP A 151 3.60 6.73 -22.64
N GLU A 152 2.88 7.04 -23.73
CA GLU A 152 1.51 6.60 -23.98
C GLU A 152 1.38 5.07 -24.12
N ALA A 153 2.38 4.41 -24.68
CA ALA A 153 2.35 2.94 -24.86
C ALA A 153 2.42 2.23 -23.50
N THR A 154 3.32 2.69 -22.62
CA THR A 154 3.44 2.22 -21.24
C THR A 154 2.14 2.47 -20.46
N ASP A 155 1.53 3.65 -20.61
CA ASP A 155 0.27 4.00 -19.95
C ASP A 155 -0.88 3.06 -20.37
N LYS A 156 -1.08 2.85 -21.65
CA LYS A 156 -2.12 1.95 -22.18
C LYS A 156 -1.95 0.51 -21.68
N ARG A 157 -0.70 0.00 -21.68
CA ARG A 157 -0.41 -1.34 -21.19
C ARG A 157 -0.65 -1.45 -19.69
N MET A 158 -0.21 -0.45 -18.93
CA MET A 158 -0.43 -0.37 -17.48
C MET A 158 -1.92 -0.38 -17.12
N GLN A 159 -2.76 0.40 -17.80
CA GLN A 159 -4.21 0.41 -17.60
C GLN A 159 -4.83 -0.96 -17.91
N SER A 160 -4.42 -1.62 -18.99
CA SER A 160 -4.88 -2.96 -19.35
C SER A 160 -4.51 -3.99 -18.29
N MET A 161 -3.26 -3.97 -17.83
CA MET A 161 -2.77 -4.87 -16.78
C MET A 161 -3.53 -4.66 -15.47
N LEU A 162 -3.73 -3.40 -15.05
CA LEU A 162 -4.45 -3.06 -13.83
C LEU A 162 -5.89 -3.57 -13.88
N LYS A 163 -6.58 -3.39 -15.00
CA LYS A 163 -7.94 -3.90 -15.20
C LYS A 163 -8.01 -5.42 -15.03
N GLY A 164 -7.12 -6.16 -15.68
CA GLY A 164 -7.05 -7.62 -15.56
C GLY A 164 -6.72 -8.09 -14.15
N ALA A 165 -5.77 -7.41 -13.49
CA ALA A 165 -5.35 -7.72 -12.13
C ALA A 165 -6.48 -7.51 -11.09
N VAL A 166 -7.22 -6.40 -11.18
CA VAL A 166 -8.40 -6.14 -10.33
C VAL A 166 -9.44 -7.23 -10.51
N GLN A 167 -9.71 -7.64 -11.75
CA GLN A 167 -10.64 -8.72 -12.02
C GLN A 167 -10.19 -10.06 -11.42
N LEU A 168 -8.90 -10.37 -11.45
CA LEU A 168 -8.39 -11.57 -10.79
C LEU A 168 -8.56 -11.49 -9.27
N ILE A 169 -8.25 -10.37 -8.63
CA ILE A 169 -8.45 -10.19 -7.19
C ILE A 169 -9.92 -10.48 -6.83
N LEU A 170 -10.86 -9.92 -7.57
CA LEU A 170 -12.29 -10.13 -7.33
C LEU A 170 -12.73 -11.58 -7.55
N ARG A 171 -12.26 -12.23 -8.63
CA ARG A 171 -12.57 -13.65 -8.88
C ARG A 171 -11.98 -14.58 -7.83
N SER A 172 -10.74 -14.33 -7.40
CA SER A 172 -10.09 -15.15 -6.36
C SER A 172 -10.73 -15.02 -4.98
N GLN A 173 -11.41 -13.89 -4.71
CA GLN A 173 -12.22 -13.73 -3.51
C GLN A 173 -13.45 -14.67 -3.52
N GLN A 174 -14.03 -14.94 -4.69
CA GLN A 174 -15.24 -15.73 -4.87
C GLN A 174 -14.98 -17.25 -4.90
N VAL A 175 -13.75 -17.70 -4.87
CA VAL A 175 -13.43 -19.13 -4.72
C VAL A 175 -14.16 -19.69 -3.49
N PRO A 176 -14.79 -20.87 -3.57
CA PRO A 176 -15.49 -21.47 -2.43
C PRO A 176 -14.57 -21.61 -1.21
N LYS A 177 -14.97 -21.03 -0.11
CA LYS A 177 -14.23 -20.98 1.17
C LYS A 177 -15.15 -21.30 2.33
N SER A 178 -14.58 -21.76 3.44
CA SER A 178 -15.31 -21.84 4.71
C SER A 178 -15.83 -20.44 5.11
N GLU A 179 -16.81 -20.37 5.99
CA GLU A 179 -17.35 -19.11 6.51
C GLU A 179 -16.25 -18.23 7.13
N ALA A 180 -15.31 -18.84 7.86
CA ALA A 180 -14.17 -18.13 8.45
C ALA A 180 -13.32 -17.43 7.39
N ASN A 181 -13.08 -18.06 6.25
CA ASN A 181 -12.16 -17.60 5.20
C ASN A 181 -12.81 -16.78 4.08
N ARG A 182 -14.16 -16.73 4.04
CA ARG A 182 -14.90 -16.02 2.99
C ARG A 182 -14.54 -14.53 2.98
N GLY A 183 -14.23 -13.99 1.80
CA GLY A 183 -13.93 -12.57 1.58
C GLY A 183 -12.46 -12.21 1.68
N GLY A 184 -11.59 -13.13 2.16
CA GLY A 184 -10.14 -12.94 2.18
C GLY A 184 -9.41 -13.65 1.05
N TRP A 185 -8.09 -13.58 1.06
CA TRP A 185 -7.17 -14.17 0.06
C TRP A 185 -6.00 -14.89 0.73
N ARG A 186 -5.38 -15.81 -0.02
CA ARG A 186 -4.16 -16.49 0.35
C ARG A 186 -3.14 -16.48 -0.79
N TYR A 187 -2.18 -17.39 -0.78
CA TYR A 187 -1.01 -17.35 -1.66
C TYR A 187 -1.29 -17.58 -3.14
N GLU A 188 -2.34 -18.32 -3.49
CA GLU A 188 -2.70 -18.60 -4.88
C GLU A 188 -4.12 -18.09 -5.20
N PRO A 189 -4.41 -17.72 -6.45
CA PRO A 189 -5.76 -17.29 -6.85
C PRO A 189 -6.86 -18.30 -6.55
N SER A 190 -6.52 -19.60 -6.54
CA SER A 190 -7.46 -20.71 -6.27
C SER A 190 -7.51 -21.15 -4.81
N SER A 191 -6.82 -20.47 -3.89
CA SER A 191 -6.78 -20.84 -2.47
C SER A 191 -8.17 -20.86 -1.84
N SER A 192 -8.49 -21.93 -1.11
CA SER A 192 -9.74 -22.11 -0.36
C SER A 192 -9.68 -21.62 1.08
N ASP A 193 -8.54 -21.10 1.51
CA ASP A 193 -8.29 -20.46 2.79
C ASP A 193 -7.88 -18.99 2.62
N SER A 194 -7.66 -18.27 3.73
CA SER A 194 -7.33 -16.85 3.70
C SER A 194 -6.49 -16.47 4.91
N ASP A 195 -5.60 -15.49 4.76
CA ASP A 195 -4.89 -14.84 5.86
C ASP A 195 -4.86 -13.31 5.70
N ILE A 196 -4.65 -12.61 6.82
CA ILE A 196 -4.68 -11.16 6.84
C ILE A 196 -3.49 -10.56 6.08
N SER A 197 -2.34 -11.25 6.05
CA SER A 197 -1.12 -10.72 5.49
C SER A 197 -1.12 -10.66 3.95
N VAL A 198 -1.81 -11.58 3.28
CA VAL A 198 -2.07 -11.50 1.84
C VAL A 198 -3.25 -10.59 1.56
N SER A 199 -4.30 -10.67 2.40
CA SER A 199 -5.55 -9.92 2.20
C SER A 199 -5.35 -8.42 2.22
N VAL A 200 -4.45 -7.88 3.08
CA VAL A 200 -4.19 -6.42 3.14
C VAL A 200 -3.72 -5.86 1.80
N TRP A 201 -2.83 -6.56 1.09
CA TRP A 201 -2.35 -6.12 -0.23
C TRP A 201 -3.48 -6.07 -1.27
N GLN A 202 -4.36 -7.08 -1.27
CA GLN A 202 -5.49 -7.10 -2.20
C GLN A 202 -6.49 -5.96 -1.89
N VAL A 203 -6.76 -5.71 -0.60
CA VAL A 203 -7.64 -4.61 -0.17
C VAL A 203 -7.07 -3.26 -0.57
N MET A 204 -5.78 -3.03 -0.33
CA MET A 204 -5.12 -1.78 -0.72
C MET A 204 -5.15 -1.60 -2.24
N SER A 205 -4.88 -2.67 -3.01
CA SER A 205 -4.93 -2.66 -4.47
C SER A 205 -6.33 -2.34 -5.01
N LEU A 206 -7.37 -2.93 -4.45
CA LEU A 206 -8.76 -2.63 -4.84
C LEU A 206 -9.10 -1.16 -4.51
N ARG A 207 -8.67 -0.65 -3.36
CA ARG A 207 -8.90 0.75 -3.00
C ARG A 207 -8.16 1.71 -3.92
N ALA A 208 -6.88 1.47 -4.19
CA ALA A 208 -6.07 2.29 -5.09
C ALA A 208 -6.63 2.27 -6.52
N ALA A 209 -7.01 1.10 -7.03
CA ALA A 209 -7.65 0.98 -8.34
C ALA A 209 -8.96 1.77 -8.42
N LYS A 210 -9.78 1.74 -7.37
CA LYS A 210 -10.99 2.55 -7.28
C LYS A 210 -10.68 4.05 -7.28
N ASN A 211 -9.67 4.48 -6.56
CA ASN A 211 -9.22 5.88 -6.55
C ASN A 211 -8.71 6.31 -7.94
N ALA A 212 -8.05 5.42 -8.67
CA ALA A 212 -7.59 5.63 -10.05
C ALA A 212 -8.72 5.56 -11.10
N GLY A 213 -9.99 5.41 -10.68
CA GLY A 213 -11.15 5.43 -11.55
C GLY A 213 -11.55 4.07 -12.14
N PHE A 214 -10.94 2.97 -11.69
CA PHE A 214 -11.32 1.63 -12.14
C PHE A 214 -12.55 1.11 -11.38
N GLU A 215 -13.34 0.28 -12.06
CA GLU A 215 -14.53 -0.31 -11.47
C GLU A 215 -14.15 -1.37 -10.43
N VAL A 216 -14.55 -1.12 -9.18
CA VAL A 216 -14.43 -2.06 -8.06
C VAL A 216 -15.79 -2.16 -7.38
N PRO A 217 -16.50 -3.31 -7.52
CA PRO A 217 -17.79 -3.52 -6.91
C PRO A 217 -17.74 -3.35 -5.39
N LYS A 218 -18.73 -2.67 -4.84
CA LYS A 218 -18.84 -2.46 -3.38
C LYS A 218 -18.85 -3.79 -2.61
N GLU A 219 -19.49 -4.81 -3.16
CA GLU A 219 -19.56 -6.14 -2.55
C GLU A 219 -18.17 -6.74 -2.29
N GLY A 220 -17.21 -6.58 -3.21
CA GLY A 220 -15.83 -7.06 -3.01
C GLY A 220 -15.16 -6.41 -1.81
N ILE A 221 -15.39 -5.12 -1.61
CA ILE A 221 -14.89 -4.39 -0.44
C ILE A 221 -15.62 -4.82 0.84
N ASP A 222 -16.95 -4.93 0.81
CA ASP A 222 -17.75 -5.33 1.97
C ASP A 222 -17.37 -6.74 2.44
N ASN A 223 -17.15 -7.68 1.52
CA ASN A 223 -16.69 -9.04 1.82
C ASN A 223 -15.30 -9.05 2.47
N ALA A 224 -14.38 -8.20 1.98
CA ALA A 224 -13.04 -8.06 2.57
C ALA A 224 -13.11 -7.47 3.99
N VAL A 225 -13.90 -6.42 4.20
CA VAL A 225 -14.14 -5.85 5.54
C VAL A 225 -14.69 -6.91 6.50
N ALA A 226 -15.67 -7.70 6.07
CA ALA A 226 -16.24 -8.76 6.89
C ALA A 226 -15.19 -9.83 7.26
N TYR A 227 -14.31 -10.21 6.31
CA TYR A 227 -13.20 -11.12 6.57
C TYR A 227 -12.23 -10.56 7.61
N ILE A 228 -11.78 -9.30 7.43
CA ILE A 228 -10.82 -8.67 8.34
C ILE A 228 -11.40 -8.58 9.75
N LYS A 229 -12.67 -8.17 9.90
CA LYS A 229 -13.34 -8.11 11.20
C LYS A 229 -13.39 -9.45 11.91
N ARG A 230 -13.52 -10.58 11.19
CA ARG A 230 -13.47 -11.93 11.80
C ARG A 230 -12.10 -12.29 12.38
N SER A 231 -11.04 -11.63 11.92
CA SER A 231 -9.68 -11.80 12.45
C SER A 231 -9.41 -10.94 13.71
N TYR A 232 -10.32 -10.04 14.08
CA TYR A 232 -10.20 -9.23 15.29
C TYR A 232 -10.52 -10.02 16.56
N ARG A 233 -9.64 -9.97 17.54
CA ARG A 233 -9.68 -10.83 18.71
C ARG A 233 -9.85 -10.02 19.98
N VAL A 234 -11.07 -10.02 20.52
CA VAL A 234 -11.42 -9.37 21.78
C VAL A 234 -11.63 -10.42 22.86
N GLU A 235 -10.91 -10.31 23.98
CA GLU A 235 -11.24 -11.05 25.18
C GLU A 235 -12.52 -10.47 25.82
N ARG A 236 -13.44 -11.36 26.20
CA ARG A 236 -14.71 -10.98 26.80
C ARG A 236 -14.82 -11.56 28.22
N ASP A 237 -15.53 -10.86 29.09
CA ASP A 237 -15.93 -11.35 30.41
C ASP A 237 -17.10 -12.35 30.31
N SER A 238 -17.53 -12.87 31.45
CA SER A 238 -18.66 -13.81 31.54
C SER A 238 -20.00 -13.24 31.07
N ASN A 239 -20.11 -11.91 31.02
CA ASN A 239 -21.30 -11.18 30.56
C ASN A 239 -21.21 -10.80 29.05
N GLY A 240 -20.10 -11.20 28.38
CA GLY A 240 -19.86 -10.89 26.96
C GLY A 240 -19.28 -9.50 26.68
N ASN A 241 -18.93 -8.70 27.71
CA ASN A 241 -18.33 -7.40 27.53
C ASN A 241 -16.82 -7.51 27.22
N PRO A 242 -16.25 -6.63 26.37
CA PRO A 242 -14.80 -6.55 26.20
C PRO A 242 -14.08 -6.31 27.54
N LYS A 243 -13.05 -7.10 27.84
CA LYS A 243 -12.21 -6.90 29.03
C LYS A 243 -11.26 -5.71 28.92
N SER A 244 -11.04 -5.21 27.71
CA SER A 244 -10.13 -4.10 27.42
C SER A 244 -10.65 -3.27 26.26
N ASP A 245 -10.31 -1.98 26.25
CA ASP A 245 -10.47 -1.05 25.14
C ASP A 245 -9.44 -1.25 24.01
N ALA A 246 -8.52 -2.20 24.21
CA ALA A 246 -7.44 -2.52 23.30
C ALA A 246 -7.50 -4.01 22.94
N ALA A 247 -7.49 -4.31 21.64
CA ALA A 247 -7.46 -5.68 21.14
C ALA A 247 -6.75 -5.74 19.77
N ALA A 248 -6.33 -6.92 19.37
CA ALA A 248 -5.45 -7.11 18.23
C ALA A 248 -6.06 -8.02 17.16
N PHE A 249 -5.48 -7.98 15.95
CA PHE A 249 -5.85 -8.90 14.89
C PHE A 249 -4.96 -10.16 14.91
N SER A 250 -5.56 -11.31 14.68
CA SER A 250 -4.86 -12.57 14.45
C SER A 250 -4.56 -12.79 12.97
N TYR A 251 -3.59 -13.66 12.71
CA TYR A 251 -3.19 -14.01 11.34
C TYR A 251 -4.34 -14.62 10.52
N GLU A 252 -5.16 -15.45 11.16
CA GLU A 252 -6.35 -16.08 10.58
C GLU A 252 -7.57 -15.88 11.50
N PRO A 253 -8.80 -15.87 10.95
CA PRO A 253 -10.02 -15.82 11.75
C PRO A 253 -10.08 -17.00 12.73
N TYR A 254 -10.49 -16.73 13.97
CA TYR A 254 -10.67 -17.69 15.04
C TYR A 254 -9.40 -18.47 15.46
N GLY A 255 -8.23 -18.13 14.90
CA GLY A 255 -6.97 -18.83 15.18
C GLY A 255 -5.75 -17.96 14.92
N GLY A 256 -4.58 -18.54 15.14
CA GLY A 256 -3.32 -17.87 14.90
C GLY A 256 -2.92 -16.88 15.99
N ARG A 257 -1.69 -16.40 15.88
CA ARG A 257 -1.07 -15.46 16.82
C ARG A 257 -1.47 -14.02 16.49
N GLN A 258 -1.78 -13.25 17.50
CA GLN A 258 -1.87 -11.79 17.42
C GLN A 258 -0.45 -11.21 17.43
N THR A 259 -0.14 -10.36 16.49
CA THR A 259 1.19 -9.74 16.37
C THR A 259 1.06 -8.26 16.06
N PHE A 260 2.15 -7.52 16.22
CA PHE A 260 2.25 -6.14 15.80
C PHE A 260 1.88 -6.00 14.31
N SER A 261 2.49 -6.80 13.44
CA SER A 261 2.30 -6.71 11.99
C SER A 261 0.86 -7.04 11.54
N THR A 262 0.23 -8.08 12.09
CA THR A 262 -1.16 -8.43 11.76
C THR A 262 -2.15 -7.39 12.28
N THR A 263 -1.87 -6.78 13.43
CA THR A 263 -2.71 -5.74 14.00
C THR A 263 -2.63 -4.44 13.19
N ALA A 264 -1.44 -4.03 12.79
CA ALA A 264 -1.25 -2.88 11.92
C ALA A 264 -1.91 -3.07 10.54
N ALA A 265 -1.76 -4.27 9.94
CA ALA A 265 -2.39 -4.62 8.67
C ALA A 265 -3.92 -4.58 8.74
N GLY A 266 -4.50 -5.14 9.82
CA GLY A 266 -5.94 -5.11 10.03
C GLY A 266 -6.50 -3.70 10.22
N LEU A 267 -5.82 -2.88 11.03
CA LEU A 267 -6.17 -1.47 11.24
C LEU A 267 -6.21 -0.73 9.91
N LEU A 268 -5.11 -0.74 9.15
CA LEU A 268 -5.03 -0.04 7.87
C LEU A 268 -6.09 -0.54 6.89
N SER A 269 -6.26 -1.86 6.76
CA SER A 269 -7.23 -2.45 5.83
C SER A 269 -8.64 -1.97 6.08
N LEU A 270 -9.07 -1.85 7.33
CA LEU A 270 -10.39 -1.31 7.66
C LEU A 270 -10.51 0.16 7.33
N GLN A 271 -9.48 0.96 7.62
CA GLN A 271 -9.51 2.40 7.36
C GLN A 271 -9.53 2.72 5.87
N VAL A 272 -8.74 2.05 5.03
CA VAL A 272 -8.78 2.27 3.56
C VAL A 272 -10.10 1.83 2.94
N CYS A 273 -10.88 0.99 3.65
CA CYS A 273 -12.26 0.63 3.29
C CYS A 273 -13.30 1.59 3.90
N GLY A 274 -12.89 2.72 4.50
CA GLY A 274 -13.81 3.71 5.06
C GLY A 274 -14.34 3.39 6.46
N GLN A 275 -13.76 2.42 7.16
CA GLN A 275 -14.12 2.06 8.53
C GLN A 275 -13.23 2.84 9.49
N TYR A 276 -13.65 4.02 9.97
CA TYR A 276 -12.78 4.86 10.82
C TYR A 276 -13.08 4.76 12.31
N ASP A 277 -14.34 4.54 12.70
CA ASP A 277 -14.80 4.61 14.10
C ASP A 277 -15.43 3.30 14.59
N THR A 278 -15.13 2.19 13.92
CA THR A 278 -15.63 0.88 14.38
C THR A 278 -14.84 0.39 15.60
N PRO A 279 -15.43 -0.47 16.45
CA PRO A 279 -14.75 -1.03 17.62
C PRO A 279 -13.41 -1.70 17.28
N GLU A 280 -13.31 -2.34 16.11
CA GLU A 280 -12.10 -3.00 15.65
C GLU A 280 -10.99 -1.99 15.35
N VAL A 281 -11.32 -0.86 14.75
CA VAL A 281 -10.36 0.22 14.44
C VAL A 281 -9.91 0.90 15.74
N LEU A 282 -10.85 1.26 16.60
CA LEU A 282 -10.53 1.91 17.88
C LEU A 282 -9.67 1.01 18.77
N GLY A 283 -10.08 -0.23 18.94
CA GLY A 283 -9.38 -1.18 19.80
C GLY A 283 -8.01 -1.57 19.27
N SER A 284 -7.83 -1.74 17.96
CA SER A 284 -6.51 -2.03 17.37
C SER A 284 -5.57 -0.84 17.43
N ALA A 285 -6.05 0.38 17.23
CA ALA A 285 -5.24 1.57 17.40
C ALA A 285 -4.77 1.76 18.85
N ASN A 286 -5.65 1.52 19.84
CA ASN A 286 -5.30 1.54 21.26
C ASN A 286 -4.28 0.44 21.62
N TRP A 287 -4.42 -0.74 21.01
CA TRP A 287 -3.45 -1.83 21.20
C TRP A 287 -2.06 -1.44 20.66
N LEU A 288 -2.01 -0.85 19.47
CA LEU A 288 -0.77 -0.40 18.82
C LEU A 288 -0.08 0.76 19.56
N LEU A 289 -0.83 1.63 20.25
CA LEU A 289 -0.24 2.64 21.15
C LEU A 289 0.53 1.99 22.30
N LYS A 290 0.01 0.88 22.84
CA LYS A 290 0.62 0.13 23.95
C LYS A 290 1.74 -0.83 23.48
N SER A 291 1.80 -1.12 22.18
CA SER A 291 2.75 -2.03 21.54
C SER A 291 3.42 -1.35 20.33
N PRO A 292 4.31 -0.37 20.58
CA PRO A 292 4.99 0.35 19.50
C PRO A 292 5.96 -0.56 18.74
N PRO A 293 6.36 -0.17 17.50
CA PRO A 293 7.23 -0.98 16.67
C PRO A 293 8.62 -1.17 17.31
N GLU A 294 9.09 -2.41 17.38
CA GLU A 294 10.43 -2.78 17.82
C GLU A 294 11.21 -3.44 16.67
N ILE A 295 12.43 -3.00 16.40
CA ILE A 295 13.24 -3.44 15.24
C ILE A 295 13.48 -4.95 15.19
N ASN A 296 13.40 -5.62 16.32
CA ASN A 296 13.58 -7.08 16.43
C ASN A 296 12.27 -7.86 16.38
N GLU A 297 11.13 -7.21 16.15
CA GLU A 297 9.86 -7.88 15.91
C GLU A 297 9.92 -8.73 14.63
N PRO A 298 9.32 -9.92 14.61
CA PRO A 298 9.11 -10.65 13.38
C PRO A 298 8.26 -9.82 12.40
N TRP A 299 8.70 -9.71 11.16
CA TRP A 299 8.01 -8.92 10.13
C TRP A 299 7.91 -7.43 10.51
N PHE A 300 9.01 -6.88 11.07
CA PHE A 300 9.06 -5.49 11.53
C PHE A 300 8.78 -4.49 10.41
N PHE A 301 9.49 -4.56 9.26
CA PHE A 301 9.32 -3.58 8.17
C PHE A 301 7.92 -3.65 7.57
N TYR A 302 7.40 -4.86 7.41
CA TYR A 302 6.03 -5.10 6.98
C TYR A 302 5.01 -4.45 7.93
N GLY A 303 5.13 -4.71 9.22
CA GLY A 303 4.25 -4.14 10.22
C GLY A 303 4.41 -2.62 10.38
N CYS A 304 5.65 -2.11 10.30
CA CYS A 304 5.96 -0.70 10.45
C CYS A 304 5.32 0.15 9.35
N TYR A 305 5.30 -0.34 8.11
CA TYR A 305 4.62 0.32 6.99
C TYR A 305 3.12 0.49 7.26
N TYR A 306 2.42 -0.55 7.68
CA TYR A 306 0.98 -0.45 7.99
C TYR A 306 0.71 0.34 9.25
N TYR A 307 1.58 0.22 10.25
CA TYR A 307 1.50 0.98 11.49
C TYR A 307 1.58 2.49 11.23
N ALA A 308 2.59 2.93 10.48
CA ALA A 308 2.78 4.33 10.16
C ALA A 308 1.54 4.92 9.48
N GLN A 309 0.99 4.23 8.48
CA GLN A 309 -0.19 4.69 7.74
C GLN A 309 -1.48 4.60 8.56
N GLY A 310 -1.74 3.45 9.20
CA GLY A 310 -2.97 3.24 9.95
C GLY A 310 -3.10 4.21 11.13
N MET A 311 -2.01 4.43 11.86
CA MET A 311 -2.00 5.36 12.98
C MET A 311 -2.05 6.82 12.52
N TYR A 312 -1.43 7.15 11.37
CA TYR A 312 -1.58 8.47 10.74
C TYR A 312 -3.04 8.76 10.37
N GLN A 313 -3.74 7.82 9.74
CA GLN A 313 -5.15 7.97 9.40
C GLN A 313 -6.04 8.08 10.65
N ARG A 314 -5.64 7.50 11.77
CA ARG A 314 -6.33 7.66 13.05
C ARG A 314 -6.28 9.10 13.55
N GLY A 315 -5.16 9.80 13.32
CA GLY A 315 -4.97 11.19 13.72
C GLY A 315 -4.66 11.38 15.22
N GLY A 316 -4.58 12.63 15.65
CA GLY A 316 -4.34 13.01 17.05
C GLY A 316 -3.10 12.36 17.66
N ASP A 317 -3.21 11.93 18.92
CA ASP A 317 -2.11 11.31 19.68
C ASP A 317 -1.60 10.00 19.05
N HIS A 318 -2.47 9.26 18.35
CA HIS A 318 -2.11 8.05 17.64
C HIS A 318 -1.10 8.38 16.51
N ALA A 319 -1.39 9.38 15.70
CA ALA A 319 -0.51 9.81 14.62
C ALA A 319 0.82 10.38 15.15
N ALA A 320 0.75 11.25 16.16
CA ALA A 320 1.94 11.87 16.76
C ALA A 320 2.87 10.82 17.37
N THR A 321 2.32 9.89 18.15
CA THR A 321 3.09 8.79 18.77
C THR A 321 3.69 7.88 17.72
N ALA A 322 2.91 7.49 16.71
CA ALA A 322 3.37 6.59 15.66
C ALA A 322 4.49 7.23 14.83
N ARG A 323 4.36 8.49 14.45
CA ARG A 323 5.41 9.24 13.77
C ARG A 323 6.71 9.21 14.56
N GLN A 324 6.66 9.64 15.82
CA GLN A 324 7.84 9.70 16.68
C GLN A 324 8.53 8.33 16.80
N LYS A 325 7.75 7.26 17.05
CA LYS A 325 8.31 5.92 17.22
C LYS A 325 8.87 5.36 15.92
N THR A 326 8.18 5.55 14.80
CA THR A 326 8.65 5.13 13.48
C THR A 326 9.96 5.83 13.11
N GLU A 327 10.00 7.16 13.21
CA GLU A 327 11.20 7.94 12.91
C GLU A 327 12.38 7.53 13.80
N GLN A 328 12.21 7.47 15.12
CA GLN A 328 13.26 7.07 16.06
C GLN A 328 13.80 5.68 15.75
N THR A 329 12.92 4.70 15.55
CA THR A 329 13.33 3.30 15.34
C THR A 329 14.03 3.13 13.99
N LEU A 330 13.51 3.72 12.92
CA LEU A 330 14.09 3.59 11.58
C LEU A 330 15.42 4.34 11.47
N ILE A 331 15.51 5.58 11.97
CA ILE A 331 16.78 6.35 11.93
C ILE A 331 17.88 5.61 12.70
N ALA A 332 17.58 5.10 13.90
CA ALA A 332 18.55 4.35 14.68
C ALA A 332 18.98 3.02 14.06
N ALA A 333 18.15 2.45 13.17
CA ALA A 333 18.41 1.17 12.53
C ALA A 333 19.04 1.28 11.15
N GLN A 334 19.12 2.48 10.55
CA GLN A 334 19.67 2.68 9.22
C GLN A 334 21.17 2.35 9.16
N SER A 335 21.55 1.58 8.15
CA SER A 335 22.95 1.27 7.85
C SER A 335 23.68 2.49 7.28
N PRO A 336 25.02 2.60 7.42
CA PRO A 336 25.79 3.73 6.91
C PRO A 336 25.65 3.97 5.40
N ASP A 337 25.40 2.92 4.61
CA ASP A 337 25.17 2.96 3.15
C ASP A 337 23.79 3.52 2.75
N GLY A 338 22.89 3.71 3.71
CA GLY A 338 21.54 4.24 3.53
C GLY A 338 20.44 3.18 3.51
N SER A 339 20.79 1.90 3.58
CA SER A 339 19.83 0.80 3.55
C SER A 339 19.32 0.40 4.94
N TRP A 340 18.30 -0.45 4.95
CA TRP A 340 17.84 -1.23 6.09
C TRP A 340 17.87 -2.72 5.78
N TYR A 341 18.09 -3.51 6.82
CA TYR A 341 18.11 -4.97 6.74
C TYR A 341 17.16 -5.57 7.78
N PRO A 342 16.33 -6.55 7.40
CA PRO A 342 15.52 -7.27 8.37
C PRO A 342 16.41 -8.04 9.34
N ARG A 343 16.12 -7.95 10.65
CA ARG A 343 16.98 -8.52 11.70
C ARG A 343 16.48 -9.85 12.25
N ASN A 344 15.19 -10.15 12.10
CA ASN A 344 14.58 -11.31 12.75
C ASN A 344 13.65 -12.11 11.82
N GLY A 345 13.45 -13.38 12.20
CA GLY A 345 12.49 -14.27 11.56
C GLY A 345 12.73 -14.52 10.06
N ASN A 346 11.66 -14.93 9.40
CA ASN A 346 11.66 -15.18 7.96
C ASN A 346 11.80 -13.92 7.10
N GLU A 347 11.56 -12.75 7.69
CA GLU A 347 11.72 -11.46 6.99
C GLU A 347 13.14 -11.23 6.49
N LYS A 348 14.16 -11.85 7.14
CA LYS A 348 15.57 -11.81 6.70
C LYS A 348 15.77 -12.23 5.25
N SER A 349 14.96 -13.17 4.77
CA SER A 349 15.05 -13.66 3.39
C SER A 349 14.48 -12.67 2.36
N ALA A 350 13.72 -11.66 2.79
CA ALA A 350 13.16 -10.64 1.90
C ALA A 350 14.19 -9.62 1.42
N GLY A 351 15.32 -9.46 2.14
CA GLY A 351 16.46 -8.66 1.71
C GLY A 351 16.36 -7.17 2.02
N ALA A 352 17.40 -6.43 1.59
CA ALA A 352 17.56 -5.01 1.90
C ALA A 352 16.68 -4.12 1.01
N VAL A 353 16.45 -4.48 -0.24
CA VAL A 353 15.55 -3.73 -1.14
C VAL A 353 14.14 -3.69 -0.56
N TYR A 354 13.64 -4.83 -0.09
CA TYR A 354 12.36 -4.91 0.61
C TYR A 354 12.30 -4.00 1.84
N ALA A 355 13.27 -4.15 2.75
CA ALA A 355 13.30 -3.39 4.00
C ALA A 355 13.44 -1.89 3.77
N THR A 356 14.31 -1.49 2.83
CA THR A 356 14.54 -0.08 2.50
C THR A 356 13.31 0.57 1.84
N SER A 357 12.62 -0.15 0.97
CA SER A 357 11.40 0.32 0.34
C SER A 357 10.28 0.54 1.36
N LEU A 358 10.07 -0.41 2.27
CA LEU A 358 9.06 -0.29 3.33
C LEU A 358 9.42 0.78 4.36
N ALA A 359 10.72 0.96 4.66
CA ALA A 359 11.18 2.05 5.53
C ALA A 359 10.90 3.43 4.91
N LEU A 360 11.17 3.62 3.61
CA LEU A 360 10.80 4.85 2.89
C LEU A 360 9.30 5.10 2.94
N LEU A 361 8.49 4.10 2.62
CA LEU A 361 7.02 4.18 2.70
C LEU A 361 6.53 4.53 4.11
N SER A 362 7.22 4.04 5.15
CA SER A 362 6.89 4.35 6.55
C SER A 362 7.25 5.78 6.94
N LEU A 363 8.40 6.30 6.47
CA LEU A 363 8.87 7.65 6.77
C LEU A 363 8.16 8.73 5.96
N SER A 364 7.57 8.38 4.81
CA SER A 364 6.97 9.31 3.85
C SER A 364 5.48 9.55 4.04
N VAL A 365 4.82 8.90 5.00
CA VAL A 365 3.35 8.97 5.19
C VAL A 365 2.85 10.42 5.25
N HIS A 366 3.63 11.32 5.83
CA HIS A 366 3.29 12.75 5.94
C HIS A 366 3.47 13.55 4.66
N HIS A 367 4.07 12.98 3.61
CA HIS A 367 4.32 13.68 2.35
C HIS A 367 3.13 13.66 1.40
N HIS A 368 2.23 12.70 1.54
CA HIS A 368 1.01 12.52 0.73
C HIS A 368 1.22 12.43 -0.79
N PHE A 369 2.40 12.02 -1.26
CA PHE A 369 2.64 11.86 -2.69
C PHE A 369 1.84 10.71 -3.31
N LEU A 370 1.64 9.62 -2.57
CA LEU A 370 0.84 8.51 -3.08
C LEU A 370 -0.67 8.71 -2.77
N PRO A 371 -1.55 8.53 -3.78
CA PRO A 371 -3.01 8.66 -3.62
C PRO A 371 -3.61 7.79 -2.52
N ILE A 372 -3.07 6.59 -2.28
CA ILE A 372 -3.56 5.68 -1.22
C ILE A 372 -3.43 6.29 0.20
N TYR A 373 -2.57 7.29 0.40
CA TYR A 373 -2.37 7.97 1.68
C TYR A 373 -3.37 9.10 1.92
N GLN A 374 -4.07 9.53 0.88
CA GLN A 374 -5.05 10.60 0.97
C GLN A 374 -6.38 10.04 1.52
N LYS A 375 -7.03 10.82 2.43
CA LYS A 375 -8.31 10.45 3.03
C LYS A 375 -9.47 10.71 2.08
#